data_ac5df0e7e9d15ccf74cdaa8c363f454b
#
_entry.id   ac5df0e7e9d15ccf74cdaa8c363f454b
#
_cell.length_a   1.000
_cell.length_b   1.000
_cell.length_c   1.000
_cell.angle_alpha   90.00
_cell.angle_beta   90.00
_cell.angle_gamma   90.00
#
_symmetry.space_group_name_H-M   'P 1'
#
loop_
_entity.id
_entity.type
_entity.pdbx_description
1 polymer ?
#
loop_
_entity_poly.entity_id
_entity_poly.type
_entity_poly.pdbx_seq_one_letter_code
_entity_poly.pdbx_strand_id
1 'polypeptide(L)'
;MPIKRYKAKALKSKFGKLTVFHLTMKVKDVIHISYVAVRGKDDEQGAVQRLLNRQRIQSIKAFILEGNMFFNTFILNWTNEKVKPEFADGEIIVPIVPSASQVIDGQHRLAGLQEAMKENDKIGEQEILVTFCIGLTTKD
;
A
#
# COMPACT_ATOMS: atom_id res chain seq x y z
N MET A 1 -13.07 18.49 7.60
CA MET A 1 -13.62 17.13 7.56
C MET A 1 -12.75 16.18 8.36
N PRO A 2 -13.36 15.32 9.15
CA PRO A 2 -12.56 14.37 9.92
C PRO A 2 -11.88 13.37 9.01
N ILE A 3 -10.64 13.02 9.36
CA ILE A 3 -9.86 12.03 8.62
C ILE A 3 -10.36 10.65 9.01
N LYS A 4 -10.63 9.82 8.00
CA LYS A 4 -10.97 8.42 8.23
C LYS A 4 -9.75 7.71 8.81
N ARG A 5 -9.96 6.87 9.82
CA ARG A 5 -8.88 6.10 10.43
C ARG A 5 -9.22 4.63 10.44
N TYR A 6 -8.23 3.81 10.17
CA TYR A 6 -8.37 2.37 10.18
C TYR A 6 -7.62 1.82 11.38
N LYS A 7 -8.32 1.12 12.25
CA LYS A 7 -7.76 0.54 13.46
C LYS A 7 -7.66 -0.98 13.29
N ALA A 8 -6.49 -1.53 13.58
CA ALA A 8 -6.27 -2.97 13.45
C ALA A 8 -5.20 -3.44 14.41
N LYS A 9 -5.25 -4.72 14.73
CA LYS A 9 -4.14 -5.35 15.45
C LYS A 9 -2.93 -5.37 14.54
N ALA A 10 -1.76 -5.11 15.11
CA ALA A 10 -0.53 -5.07 14.33
C ALA A 10 0.61 -5.67 15.15
N LEU A 11 1.54 -6.29 14.42
CA LEU A 11 2.76 -6.79 15.01
C LEU A 11 3.86 -5.76 14.76
N LYS A 12 4.48 -5.27 15.85
CA LYS A 12 5.56 -4.30 15.76
C LYS A 12 6.89 -5.05 15.76
N SER A 13 7.74 -4.70 14.82
CA SER A 13 9.10 -5.28 14.74
C SER A 13 10.12 -4.17 14.57
N LYS A 14 11.35 -4.44 15.00
CA LYS A 14 12.46 -3.52 14.80
C LYS A 14 13.58 -4.22 14.05
N PHE A 15 14.07 -3.56 13.02
CA PHE A 15 15.22 -4.02 12.25
C PHE A 15 16.26 -2.90 12.28
N GLY A 16 17.22 -2.99 13.23
CA GLY A 16 18.15 -1.90 13.47
C GLY A 16 17.41 -0.66 13.97
N LYS A 17 17.52 0.43 13.24
CA LYS A 17 16.82 1.67 13.56
C LYS A 17 15.44 1.76 12.95
N LEU A 18 15.10 0.80 12.11
CA LEU A 18 13.84 0.83 11.38
C LEU A 18 12.74 0.15 12.22
N THR A 19 11.62 0.85 12.37
CA THR A 19 10.42 0.29 13.01
C THR A 19 9.43 -0.07 11.94
N VAL A 20 8.90 -1.30 11.99
CA VAL A 20 7.91 -1.75 11.02
C VAL A 20 6.69 -2.31 11.75
N PHE A 21 5.53 -2.19 11.08
CA PHE A 21 4.27 -2.70 11.58
C PHE A 21 3.66 -3.62 10.54
N HIS A 22 3.25 -4.81 10.95
CA HIS A 22 2.63 -5.80 10.08
C HIS A 22 1.14 -5.91 10.42
N LEU A 23 0.28 -5.74 9.43
CA LEU A 23 -1.17 -5.78 9.63
C LEU A 23 -1.87 -6.14 8.34
N THR A 24 -3.17 -6.41 8.42
CA THR A 24 -3.99 -6.55 7.22
C THR A 24 -4.80 -5.28 7.02
N MET A 25 -5.00 -4.90 5.77
CA MET A 25 -5.80 -3.74 5.42
C MET A 25 -6.65 -4.06 4.19
N LYS A 26 -7.73 -3.32 4.02
CA LYS A 26 -8.55 -3.47 2.83
C LYS A 26 -7.80 -2.96 1.61
N VAL A 27 -7.96 -3.66 0.49
CA VAL A 27 -7.31 -3.29 -0.77
C VAL A 27 -7.57 -1.83 -1.12
N LYS A 28 -8.83 -1.38 -1.02
CA LYS A 28 -9.18 0.00 -1.38
C LYS A 28 -8.45 1.04 -0.53
N ASP A 29 -8.25 0.74 0.75
CA ASP A 29 -7.55 1.67 1.63
C ASP A 29 -6.05 1.72 1.32
N VAL A 30 -5.46 0.56 1.03
CA VAL A 30 -4.05 0.49 0.65
C VAL A 30 -3.82 1.29 -0.63
N ILE A 31 -4.68 1.13 -1.62
CA ILE A 31 -4.57 1.88 -2.88
C ILE A 31 -4.69 3.38 -2.63
N HIS A 32 -5.64 3.78 -1.79
CA HIS A 32 -5.90 5.19 -1.51
C HIS A 32 -4.69 5.89 -0.87
N ILE A 33 -4.03 5.22 0.08
CA ILE A 33 -2.91 5.84 0.81
C ILE A 33 -1.57 5.69 0.09
N SER A 34 -1.51 4.92 -1.00
CA SER A 34 -0.25 4.55 -1.64
C SER A 34 0.08 5.41 -2.85
N TYR A 35 1.38 5.59 -3.10
CA TYR A 35 1.86 6.16 -4.34
C TYR A 35 3.16 5.47 -4.74
N VAL A 36 3.45 5.50 -6.05
CA VAL A 36 4.69 4.95 -6.59
C VAL A 36 5.58 6.09 -6.99
N ALA A 37 6.76 6.17 -6.37
CA ALA A 37 7.72 7.22 -6.72
C ALA A 37 8.35 6.92 -8.06
N VAL A 38 8.44 7.95 -8.91
CA VAL A 38 9.10 7.87 -10.22
C VAL A 38 10.39 8.67 -10.13
N ARG A 39 11.51 7.97 -10.21
CA ARG A 39 12.81 8.57 -10.01
C ARG A 39 13.12 9.61 -11.10
N GLY A 40 13.39 10.84 -10.67
CA GLY A 40 13.81 11.91 -11.58
C GLY A 40 12.72 12.45 -12.48
N LYS A 41 11.47 12.16 -12.22
CA LYS A 41 10.35 12.65 -13.02
C LYS A 41 9.22 13.10 -12.13
N ASP A 42 8.34 13.92 -12.68
CA ASP A 42 7.14 14.34 -11.97
C ASP A 42 6.23 13.14 -11.71
N ASP A 43 5.44 13.25 -10.66
CA ASP A 43 4.54 12.20 -10.23
C ASP A 43 3.29 12.13 -11.10
N GLU A 44 3.46 12.09 -12.40
CA GLU A 44 2.35 11.93 -13.30
C GLU A 44 1.95 10.46 -13.35
N GLN A 45 0.67 10.20 -13.19
CA GLN A 45 0.15 8.85 -13.20
C GLN A 45 0.51 8.11 -14.50
N GLY A 46 0.51 8.83 -15.61
CA GLY A 46 0.88 8.24 -16.88
C GLY A 46 2.33 7.77 -16.94
N ALA A 47 3.25 8.54 -16.30
CA ALA A 47 4.65 8.17 -16.24
C ALA A 47 4.85 6.91 -15.40
N VAL A 48 4.14 6.81 -14.27
CA VAL A 48 4.19 5.63 -13.42
C VAL A 48 3.75 4.39 -14.19
N GLN A 49 2.65 4.50 -14.92
CA GLN A 49 2.13 3.35 -15.68
C GLN A 49 3.07 2.93 -16.81
N ARG A 50 3.81 3.86 -17.38
CA ARG A 50 4.80 3.53 -18.40
C ARG A 50 6.00 2.76 -17.85
N LEU A 51 6.34 3.02 -16.58
CA LEU A 51 7.44 2.31 -15.93
C LEU A 51 7.04 0.92 -15.45
N LEU A 52 5.76 0.70 -15.21
CA LEU A 52 5.26 -0.61 -14.82
C LEU A 52 4.97 -1.44 -16.06
N ASN A 53 5.26 -2.73 -15.97
CA ASN A 53 5.00 -3.65 -17.09
C ASN A 53 3.50 -3.90 -17.22
N ARG A 54 2.90 -3.39 -18.31
CA ARG A 54 1.46 -3.51 -18.54
C ARG A 54 0.99 -4.95 -18.65
N GLN A 55 1.78 -5.78 -19.31
CA GLN A 55 1.44 -7.18 -19.49
C GLN A 55 1.39 -7.89 -18.14
N ARG A 56 2.33 -7.57 -17.27
CA ARG A 56 2.34 -8.13 -15.92
C ARG A 56 1.14 -7.65 -15.11
N ILE A 57 0.77 -6.38 -15.26
CA ILE A 57 -0.40 -5.84 -14.58
C ILE A 57 -1.67 -6.55 -15.04
N GLN A 58 -1.81 -6.80 -16.34
CA GLN A 58 -2.97 -7.49 -16.87
C GLN A 58 -3.02 -8.94 -16.42
N SER A 59 -1.87 -9.61 -16.31
CA SER A 59 -1.80 -10.97 -15.79
C SER A 59 -2.24 -11.03 -14.33
N ILE A 60 -1.81 -10.06 -13.54
CA ILE A 60 -2.20 -9.96 -12.13
C ILE A 60 -3.70 -9.70 -12.02
N LYS A 61 -4.22 -8.79 -12.84
CA LYS A 61 -5.65 -8.49 -12.88
C LYS A 61 -6.46 -9.76 -13.13
N ALA A 62 -6.06 -10.53 -14.12
CA ALA A 62 -6.75 -11.77 -14.46
C ALA A 62 -6.71 -12.76 -13.28
N PHE A 63 -5.54 -12.88 -12.64
CA PHE A 63 -5.35 -13.75 -11.48
C PHE A 63 -6.34 -13.38 -10.36
N ILE A 64 -6.47 -12.10 -10.08
CA ILE A 64 -7.38 -11.61 -9.03
C ILE A 64 -8.84 -11.84 -9.42
N LEU A 65 -9.20 -11.57 -10.67
CA LEU A 65 -10.57 -11.73 -11.12
C LEU A 65 -11.02 -13.19 -11.14
N GLU A 66 -10.07 -14.12 -11.18
CA GLU A 66 -10.36 -15.56 -11.07
C GLU A 66 -10.62 -16.00 -9.64
N GLY A 67 -10.52 -15.10 -8.66
CA GLY A 67 -10.80 -15.41 -7.26
C GLY A 67 -9.58 -15.64 -6.40
N ASN A 68 -8.40 -15.35 -6.92
CA ASN A 68 -7.15 -15.55 -6.19
C ASN A 68 -6.72 -14.27 -5.48
N MET A 69 -5.80 -14.41 -4.53
CA MET A 69 -5.25 -13.26 -3.81
C MET A 69 -3.81 -13.58 -3.41
N PHE A 70 -3.07 -12.54 -3.03
CA PHE A 70 -1.65 -12.67 -2.67
C PHE A 70 -1.49 -12.96 -1.19
N PHE A 71 -0.51 -13.82 -0.88
CA PHE A 71 -0.12 -14.09 0.50
C PHE A 71 1.07 -13.22 0.93
N ASN A 72 1.82 -12.71 -0.05
CA ASN A 72 3.02 -11.92 0.25
C ASN A 72 2.62 -10.53 0.72
N THR A 73 3.41 -10.00 1.65
CA THR A 73 3.16 -8.66 2.16
C THR A 73 3.48 -7.60 1.11
N PHE A 74 2.73 -6.49 1.18
CA PHE A 74 3.06 -5.27 0.44
C PHE A 74 3.89 -4.41 1.39
N ILE A 75 5.00 -3.87 0.91
CA ILE A 75 5.88 -3.06 1.76
C ILE A 75 5.68 -1.59 1.42
N LEU A 76 5.26 -0.83 2.40
CA LEU A 76 4.98 0.59 2.26
C LEU A 76 5.83 1.39 3.24
N ASN A 77 6.29 2.57 2.82
CA ASN A 77 7.00 3.48 3.68
C ASN A 77 6.13 4.72 3.92
N TRP A 78 5.80 4.98 5.17
CA TRP A 78 4.96 6.14 5.50
C TRP A 78 5.80 7.41 5.34
N THR A 79 5.33 8.33 4.49
CA THR A 79 6.07 9.56 4.17
C THR A 79 5.34 10.83 4.54
N ASN A 80 4.05 10.75 4.88
CA ASN A 80 3.29 11.94 5.29
C ASN A 80 3.68 12.32 6.71
N GLU A 81 4.29 13.50 6.87
CA GLU A 81 4.76 13.94 8.18
C GLU A 81 3.71 14.71 8.97
N LYS A 82 2.63 15.13 8.32
CA LYS A 82 1.57 15.89 8.99
C LYS A 82 0.65 14.99 9.79
N VAL A 83 0.39 13.78 9.28
CA VAL A 83 -0.47 12.82 9.91
C VAL A 83 0.25 11.48 9.89
N LYS A 84 0.41 10.85 11.04
CA LYS A 84 1.16 9.61 11.16
C LYS A 84 0.33 8.53 11.84
N PRO A 85 0.61 7.25 11.53
CA PRO A 85 -0.02 6.15 12.27
C PRO A 85 0.35 6.20 13.75
N GLU A 86 -0.58 5.79 14.58
CA GLU A 86 -0.36 5.69 16.01
C GLU A 86 -0.42 4.21 16.41
N PHE A 87 0.44 3.82 17.35
CA PHE A 87 0.48 2.43 17.80
C PHE A 87 0.47 2.40 19.32
N ALA A 88 -0.46 1.63 19.88
CA ALA A 88 -0.54 1.42 21.32
C ALA A 88 -1.29 0.14 21.61
N ASP A 89 -0.84 -0.59 22.64
CA ASP A 89 -1.52 -1.80 23.12
C ASP A 89 -1.77 -2.86 22.04
N GLY A 90 -0.80 -3.02 21.14
CA GLY A 90 -0.89 -4.03 20.10
C GLY A 90 -1.79 -3.66 18.93
N GLU A 91 -2.27 -2.43 18.89
CA GLU A 91 -3.12 -1.94 17.81
C GLU A 91 -2.51 -0.74 17.13
N ILE A 92 -2.69 -0.66 15.82
CA ILE A 92 -2.26 0.48 15.03
C ILE A 92 -3.49 1.22 14.50
N ILE A 93 -3.40 2.55 14.48
CA ILE A 93 -4.42 3.41 13.89
C ILE A 93 -3.78 4.11 12.71
N VAL A 94 -4.26 3.78 11.50
CA VAL A 94 -3.69 4.31 10.26
C VAL A 94 -4.63 5.38 9.71
N PRO A 95 -4.15 6.63 9.56
CA PRO A 95 -4.95 7.65 8.89
C PRO A 95 -5.08 7.30 7.41
N ILE A 96 -6.31 7.30 6.89
CA ILE A 96 -6.54 6.97 5.49
C ILE A 96 -6.58 8.29 4.70
N VAL A 97 -5.39 8.73 4.31
CA VAL A 97 -5.21 9.99 3.57
C VAL A 97 -4.48 9.70 2.25
N PRO A 98 -4.79 10.48 1.18
CA PRO A 98 -4.21 10.19 -0.13
C PRO A 98 -2.69 10.32 -0.15
N SER A 99 -2.05 9.39 -0.85
CA SER A 99 -0.60 9.46 -1.14
C SER A 99 0.27 9.66 0.10
N ALA A 100 -0.07 8.99 1.19
CA ALA A 100 0.66 9.10 2.44
C ALA A 100 1.82 8.11 2.54
N SER A 101 1.82 7.05 1.71
CA SER A 101 2.81 5.99 1.79
C SER A 101 3.38 5.68 0.41
N GLN A 102 4.71 5.59 0.35
CA GLN A 102 5.40 5.16 -0.85
C GLN A 102 5.42 3.64 -0.93
N VAL A 103 5.08 3.09 -2.08
CA VAL A 103 5.18 1.64 -2.29
C VAL A 103 6.64 1.27 -2.50
N ILE A 104 7.18 0.44 -1.61
CA ILE A 104 8.55 -0.05 -1.71
C ILE A 104 8.57 -1.37 -2.47
N ASP A 105 7.62 -2.26 -2.18
CA ASP A 105 7.48 -3.52 -2.88
C ASP A 105 6.01 -3.85 -3.09
N GLY A 106 5.68 -4.31 -4.28
CA GLY A 106 4.30 -4.67 -4.63
C GLY A 106 3.64 -3.75 -5.64
N GLN A 107 4.42 -2.93 -6.36
CA GLN A 107 3.89 -1.95 -7.29
C GLN A 107 2.99 -2.59 -8.35
N HIS A 108 3.47 -3.67 -8.98
CA HIS A 108 2.70 -4.35 -10.03
C HIS A 108 1.44 -5.01 -9.47
N ARG A 109 1.57 -5.61 -8.28
CA ARG A 109 0.42 -6.24 -7.63
C ARG A 109 -0.66 -5.22 -7.28
N LEU A 110 -0.23 -4.07 -6.77
CA LEU A 110 -1.16 -3.01 -6.41
C LEU A 110 -1.86 -2.44 -7.64
N ALA A 111 -1.10 -2.25 -8.73
CA ALA A 111 -1.67 -1.78 -9.99
C ALA A 111 -2.68 -2.78 -10.56
N GLY A 112 -2.37 -4.07 -10.46
CA GLY A 112 -3.27 -5.13 -10.91
C GLY A 112 -4.55 -5.17 -10.10
N LEU A 113 -4.45 -5.01 -8.79
CA LEU A 113 -5.61 -4.93 -7.91
C LEU A 113 -6.48 -3.73 -8.25
N GLN A 114 -5.86 -2.59 -8.53
CA GLN A 114 -6.59 -1.38 -8.90
C GLN A 114 -7.37 -1.58 -10.20
N GLU A 115 -6.75 -2.23 -11.19
CA GLU A 115 -7.44 -2.52 -12.44
C GLU A 115 -8.57 -3.53 -12.24
N ALA A 116 -8.36 -4.54 -11.41
CA ALA A 116 -9.40 -5.52 -11.11
C ALA A 116 -10.59 -4.90 -10.40
N MET A 117 -10.35 -3.92 -9.52
CA MET A 117 -11.42 -3.22 -8.81
C MET A 117 -12.36 -2.47 -9.75
N LYS A 118 -11.86 -2.04 -10.90
CA LYS A 118 -12.70 -1.35 -11.88
C LYS A 118 -13.77 -2.26 -12.46
N GLU A 119 -13.51 -3.57 -12.47
CA GLU A 119 -14.46 -4.54 -12.97
C GLU A 119 -15.27 -5.22 -11.86
N ASN A 120 -14.72 -5.25 -10.64
CA ASN A 120 -15.38 -5.84 -9.48
C ASN A 120 -14.97 -5.09 -8.24
N ASP A 121 -15.80 -4.14 -7.82
CA ASP A 121 -15.48 -3.27 -6.69
C ASP A 121 -15.45 -4.01 -5.35
N LYS A 122 -15.99 -5.22 -5.27
CA LYS A 122 -15.89 -6.03 -4.06
C LYS A 122 -14.46 -6.42 -3.74
N ILE A 123 -13.58 -6.41 -4.74
CA ILE A 123 -12.16 -6.67 -4.54
C ILE A 123 -11.57 -5.67 -3.56
N GLY A 124 -12.04 -4.43 -3.58
CA GLY A 124 -11.59 -3.40 -2.66
C GLY A 124 -11.88 -3.69 -1.19
N GLU A 125 -12.83 -4.56 -0.90
CA GLU A 125 -13.17 -4.94 0.46
C GLU A 125 -12.35 -6.11 0.99
N GLN A 126 -11.58 -6.78 0.14
CA GLN A 126 -10.72 -7.87 0.57
C GLN A 126 -9.51 -7.33 1.32
N GLU A 127 -8.96 -8.14 2.21
CA GLU A 127 -7.82 -7.73 3.03
C GLU A 127 -6.53 -8.31 2.46
N ILE A 128 -5.46 -7.50 2.52
CA ILE A 128 -4.13 -7.90 2.11
C ILE A 128 -3.14 -7.58 3.23
N LEU A 129 -2.05 -8.31 3.26
CA LEU A 129 -1.02 -8.12 4.28
C LEU A 129 -0.13 -6.95 3.91
N VAL A 130 0.08 -6.04 4.86
CA VAL A 130 0.87 -4.83 4.66
C VAL A 130 1.95 -4.72 5.73
N THR A 131 3.13 -4.34 5.31
CA THR A 131 4.22 -4.00 6.21
C THR A 131 4.51 -2.51 6.06
N PHE A 132 4.23 -1.75 7.10
CA PHE A 132 4.53 -0.32 7.12
C PHE A 132 5.91 -0.08 7.72
N CYS A 133 6.77 0.58 6.96
CA CYS A 133 8.05 1.07 7.43
C CYS A 133 7.88 2.54 7.84
N ILE A 134 8.44 2.89 8.98
CA ILE A 134 8.44 4.28 9.45
C ILE A 134 9.89 4.66 9.70
N GLY A 135 10.34 5.74 9.07
CA GLY A 135 11.70 6.20 9.20
C GLY A 135 12.65 5.73 8.11
N LEU A 136 12.14 5.01 7.11
CA LEU A 136 12.96 4.60 5.98
C LEU A 136 13.22 5.80 5.09
N THR A 137 14.49 6.05 4.75
CA THR A 137 14.84 7.13 3.83
C THR A 137 15.14 6.58 2.46
N THR A 138 15.11 7.45 1.44
CA THR A 138 15.38 7.02 0.07
C THR A 138 16.83 6.57 -0.14
N LYS A 139 17.71 6.86 0.81
CA LYS A 139 19.09 6.41 0.77
C LYS A 139 19.29 5.06 1.43
N ASP A 140 18.31 4.59 2.12
CA ASP A 140 18.33 3.31 2.80
C ASP A 140 17.70 2.23 1.92
#